data_a09776e2b07520084d43a3a35d01ade3
#
_entry.id   a09776e2b07520084d43a3a35d01ade3
#
_cell.length_a   1.000
_cell.length_b   1.000
_cell.length_c   1.000
_cell.angle_alpha   90.00
_cell.angle_beta   90.00
_cell.angle_gamma   90.00
#
_symmetry.space_group_name_H-M   'P 1'
#
loop_
_entity.id
_entity.type
_entity.pdbx_description
1 polymer ?
#
loop_
_entity_poly.entity_id
_entity_poly.type
_entity_poly.pdbx_seq_one_letter_code
_entity_poly.pdbx_strand_id
1 'polypeptide(L)'
;MIDVYVLDGDLKIIGIIDAYKSLIWVKRYRETGDCELYIPATRETLGLLKKGRYLARLDDDMICRINKLHVTTSAEEGDFITATGTDTKGFLDQRIVWGTATCSGNIEDIARTLVADSCITPDNPDRAFAKTNDEPLVILDTPAGLSTIVCEQVSYKPIGEKIREYCAAYGYGYRFRGDLKNRVLKFGMYAGVDRRRSVIFSEDFDNLSNTDYTDDTTKMSNVALVGGTGEGANRILDVCGGGYGVDRYEQFINASDMSPEITFLELKSIYPLIADGGTAYIQGSGENWSYIVGTLDIQVMSNEHLTDLETKHPGGSEITVSGQLYYRLSNTKAASIKAQAPADDETVTLEDLVYDVYLLNRGKETLAEYGRVETFNGEIVPDVTFIYKKDYDLGDLVTIENKYGIKTGARITEIIDVLDTETGHTIEPTFELTEAVEGRPVGAANLATEAGGDIETENSTQIMIEGE
;
A
#
# COMPACT_ATOMS: atom_id res chain seq x y z
N MET A 1 10.48 -16.63 28.68
CA MET A 1 9.05 -16.58 28.29
C MET A 1 8.66 -15.12 28.37
N ILE A 2 7.88 -14.61 27.43
CA ILE A 2 7.46 -13.19 27.37
C ILE A 2 6.08 -13.08 28.02
N ASP A 3 5.88 -12.08 28.87
CA ASP A 3 4.59 -11.86 29.52
C ASP A 3 3.54 -11.36 28.53
N VAL A 4 2.34 -11.96 28.56
CA VAL A 4 1.19 -11.57 27.76
C VAL A 4 0.18 -10.83 28.64
N TYR A 5 -0.07 -9.57 28.34
CA TYR A 5 -1.02 -8.75 29.05
C TYR A 5 -2.42 -8.91 28.48
N VAL A 6 -3.40 -9.14 29.33
CA VAL A 6 -4.80 -9.18 28.98
C VAL A 6 -5.42 -7.82 29.28
N LEU A 7 -6.07 -7.22 28.27
CA LEU A 7 -6.67 -5.89 28.40
C LEU A 7 -8.20 -5.99 28.24
N ASP A 8 -8.90 -5.09 28.88
CA ASP A 8 -10.34 -4.90 28.67
C ASP A 8 -10.66 -4.08 27.40
N GLY A 9 -11.94 -3.74 27.19
CA GLY A 9 -12.41 -2.95 26.05
C GLY A 9 -11.80 -1.55 25.95
N ASP A 10 -11.34 -0.99 27.06
CA ASP A 10 -10.72 0.34 27.15
C ASP A 10 -9.19 0.29 27.17
N LEU A 11 -8.61 -0.85 26.81
CA LEU A 11 -7.17 -1.14 26.82
C LEU A 11 -6.52 -1.03 28.22
N LYS A 12 -7.30 -1.23 29.27
CA LYS A 12 -6.76 -1.30 30.62
C LYS A 12 -6.28 -2.72 30.91
N ILE A 13 -5.09 -2.85 31.47
CA ILE A 13 -4.54 -4.15 31.90
C ILE A 13 -5.41 -4.71 33.03
N ILE A 14 -5.93 -5.92 32.83
CA ILE A 14 -6.77 -6.64 33.78
C ILE A 14 -6.17 -7.96 34.25
N GLY A 15 -5.08 -8.38 33.64
CA GLY A 15 -4.34 -9.57 34.02
C GLY A 15 -3.05 -9.74 33.21
N ILE A 16 -2.20 -10.64 33.70
CA ILE A 16 -0.94 -11.00 33.06
C ILE A 16 -0.92 -12.53 32.97
N ILE A 17 -0.47 -13.03 31.84
CA ILE A 17 -0.26 -14.44 31.59
C ILE A 17 1.24 -14.64 31.38
N ASP A 18 1.89 -15.32 32.29
CA ASP A 18 3.32 -15.63 32.32
C ASP A 18 3.63 -17.09 32.07
N ALA A 19 2.60 -17.94 32.06
CA ALA A 19 2.71 -19.39 31.85
C ALA A 19 1.75 -19.84 30.75
N TYR A 20 2.28 -20.21 29.60
CA TYR A 20 1.54 -20.74 28.46
C TYR A 20 2.36 -21.86 27.78
N LYS A 21 1.71 -22.68 26.97
CA LYS A 21 2.37 -23.73 26.17
C LYS A 21 2.99 -23.13 24.90
N SER A 22 2.21 -22.36 24.17
CA SER A 22 2.69 -21.65 23.00
C SER A 22 1.99 -20.31 22.81
N LEU A 23 2.71 -19.38 22.19
CA LEU A 23 2.22 -18.10 21.71
C LEU A 23 2.72 -17.90 20.29
N ILE A 24 1.79 -17.74 19.36
CA ILE A 24 2.07 -17.38 17.98
C ILE A 24 1.64 -15.94 17.79
N TRP A 25 2.55 -15.09 17.27
CA TRP A 25 2.34 -13.65 17.10
C TRP A 25 2.72 -13.26 15.68
N VAL A 26 1.72 -13.08 14.81
CA VAL A 26 1.93 -12.84 13.37
C VAL A 26 1.72 -11.38 13.04
N LYS A 27 2.78 -10.70 12.61
CA LYS A 27 2.75 -9.31 12.15
C LYS A 27 2.85 -9.28 10.64
N ARG A 28 2.00 -8.49 9.98
CA ARG A 28 2.02 -8.32 8.53
C ARG A 28 2.19 -6.85 8.16
N TYR A 29 2.92 -6.58 7.10
CA TYR A 29 3.22 -5.24 6.65
C TYR A 29 1.97 -4.52 6.12
N ARG A 30 1.22 -5.20 5.24
CA ARG A 30 0.01 -4.68 4.60
C ARG A 30 -1.26 -5.31 5.14
N GLU A 31 -1.23 -6.59 5.45
CA GLU A 31 -2.40 -7.34 5.88
C GLU A 31 -2.61 -7.30 7.40
N THR A 32 -3.80 -7.73 7.83
CA THR A 32 -4.11 -7.89 9.25
C THR A 32 -3.33 -9.07 9.83
N GLY A 33 -2.62 -8.82 10.92
CA GLY A 33 -1.90 -9.85 11.68
C GLY A 33 -2.84 -10.70 12.55
N ASP A 34 -2.28 -11.76 13.13
CA ASP A 34 -2.99 -12.71 13.95
C ASP A 34 -2.23 -13.01 15.25
N CYS A 35 -2.93 -13.54 16.23
CA CYS A 35 -2.29 -14.15 17.41
C CYS A 35 -3.01 -15.42 17.81
N GLU A 36 -2.26 -16.37 18.36
CA GLU A 36 -2.78 -17.54 19.01
C GLU A 36 -2.05 -17.79 20.32
N LEU A 37 -2.80 -17.93 21.39
CA LEU A 37 -2.30 -18.27 22.72
C LEU A 37 -2.88 -19.61 23.15
N TYR A 38 -2.01 -20.61 23.39
CA TYR A 38 -2.33 -21.93 23.89
C TYR A 38 -1.89 -22.08 25.34
N ILE A 39 -2.83 -22.26 26.25
CA ILE A 39 -2.62 -22.17 27.69
C ILE A 39 -3.44 -23.22 28.45
N PRO A 40 -2.97 -23.74 29.60
CA PRO A 40 -3.78 -24.58 30.46
C PRO A 40 -5.08 -23.90 30.92
N ALA A 41 -6.19 -24.63 30.85
CA ALA A 41 -7.50 -24.14 31.26
C ALA A 41 -7.64 -24.14 32.79
N THR A 42 -7.82 -22.97 33.37
CA THR A 42 -8.15 -22.79 34.78
C THR A 42 -9.35 -21.86 34.91
N ARG A 43 -9.93 -21.77 36.11
CA ARG A 43 -11.00 -20.78 36.35
C ARG A 43 -10.49 -19.35 36.16
N GLU A 44 -9.25 -19.10 36.47
CA GLU A 44 -8.60 -17.79 36.35
C GLU A 44 -8.39 -17.45 34.87
N THR A 45 -7.74 -18.34 34.08
CA THR A 45 -7.49 -18.12 32.66
C THR A 45 -8.78 -18.00 31.86
N LEU A 46 -9.82 -18.81 32.17
CA LEU A 46 -11.17 -18.67 31.58
C LEU A 46 -11.84 -17.34 32.00
N GLY A 47 -11.55 -16.85 33.20
CA GLY A 47 -12.00 -15.54 33.66
C GLY A 47 -11.35 -14.39 32.93
N LEU A 48 -10.06 -14.53 32.59
CA LEU A 48 -9.27 -13.51 31.89
C LEU A 48 -9.49 -13.55 30.39
N LEU A 49 -9.43 -14.71 29.75
CA LEU A 49 -9.56 -14.83 28.30
C LEU A 49 -11.03 -14.84 27.89
N LYS A 50 -11.49 -13.74 27.31
CA LYS A 50 -12.87 -13.61 26.80
C LYS A 50 -12.85 -12.97 25.41
N LYS A 51 -13.79 -13.36 24.56
CA LYS A 51 -14.02 -12.71 23.28
C LYS A 51 -14.22 -11.20 23.47
N GLY A 52 -13.53 -10.40 22.64
CA GLY A 52 -13.58 -8.94 22.68
C GLY A 52 -12.56 -8.29 23.62
N ARG A 53 -11.84 -9.07 24.45
CA ARG A 53 -10.66 -8.59 25.17
C ARG A 53 -9.46 -8.59 24.26
N TYR A 54 -8.37 -7.96 24.73
CA TYR A 54 -7.16 -7.82 23.94
C TYR A 54 -5.98 -8.51 24.61
N LEU A 55 -5.05 -8.96 23.77
CA LEU A 55 -3.74 -9.44 24.15
C LEU A 55 -2.69 -8.43 23.70
N ALA A 56 -1.71 -8.18 24.53
CA ALA A 56 -0.59 -7.28 24.26
C ALA A 56 0.70 -7.82 24.86
N ARG A 57 1.83 -7.46 24.27
CA ARG A 57 3.18 -7.72 24.80
C ARG A 57 3.86 -6.37 25.03
N LEU A 58 4.75 -6.27 26.01
CA LEU A 58 5.50 -5.02 26.26
C LEU A 58 6.68 -4.83 25.32
N ASP A 59 7.17 -5.92 24.72
CA ASP A 59 8.25 -5.92 23.74
C ASP A 59 7.75 -5.70 22.31
N ASP A 60 6.41 -5.55 22.13
CA ASP A 60 5.76 -5.34 20.84
C ASP A 60 4.67 -4.27 20.92
N ASP A 61 4.44 -3.58 19.82
CA ASP A 61 3.43 -2.52 19.72
C ASP A 61 2.10 -3.00 19.10
N MET A 62 2.05 -4.24 18.58
CA MET A 62 0.81 -4.83 18.10
C MET A 62 -0.09 -5.23 19.26
N ILE A 63 -1.38 -4.94 19.13
CA ILE A 63 -2.43 -5.40 20.06
C ILE A 63 -3.40 -6.28 19.28
N CYS A 64 -3.65 -7.48 19.78
CA CYS A 64 -4.58 -8.42 19.21
C CYS A 64 -5.91 -8.44 19.96
N ARG A 65 -7.03 -8.44 19.22
CA ARG A 65 -8.36 -8.64 19.78
C ARG A 65 -8.74 -10.11 19.74
N ILE A 66 -9.10 -10.69 20.87
CA ILE A 66 -9.56 -12.08 20.95
C ILE A 66 -10.92 -12.22 20.23
N ASN A 67 -10.94 -13.02 19.17
CA ASN A 67 -12.13 -13.28 18.36
C ASN A 67 -12.74 -14.65 18.63
N LYS A 68 -11.94 -15.63 18.98
CA LYS A 68 -12.34 -17.02 19.20
C LYS A 68 -11.65 -17.58 20.45
N LEU A 69 -12.40 -18.35 21.20
CA LEU A 69 -11.89 -19.20 22.29
C LEU A 69 -12.32 -20.64 22.02
N HIS A 70 -11.39 -21.53 22.09
CA HIS A 70 -11.62 -22.97 22.03
C HIS A 70 -11.11 -23.60 23.31
N VAL A 71 -11.97 -24.33 24.01
CA VAL A 71 -11.62 -25.01 25.26
C VAL A 71 -11.70 -26.50 25.00
N THR A 72 -10.62 -27.20 25.23
CA THR A 72 -10.55 -28.65 25.15
C THR A 72 -10.38 -29.20 26.53
N THR A 73 -11.08 -30.31 26.84
CA THR A 73 -10.91 -31.07 28.06
C THR A 73 -10.56 -32.51 27.70
N SER A 74 -9.45 -33.01 28.22
CA SER A 74 -8.95 -34.36 27.94
C SER A 74 -8.44 -34.98 29.24
N ALA A 75 -8.87 -36.20 29.50
CA ALA A 75 -8.38 -36.96 30.67
C ALA A 75 -6.90 -37.38 30.54
N GLU A 76 -6.39 -37.41 29.29
CA GLU A 76 -5.02 -37.86 29.01
C GLU A 76 -4.07 -36.68 28.85
N GLU A 77 -4.48 -35.63 28.16
CA GLU A 77 -3.65 -34.47 27.81
C GLU A 77 -3.84 -33.27 28.74
N GLY A 78 -4.93 -33.25 29.52
CA GLY A 78 -5.31 -32.15 30.37
C GLY A 78 -6.27 -31.16 29.67
N ASP A 79 -6.61 -30.11 30.38
CA ASP A 79 -7.56 -29.08 29.91
C ASP A 79 -6.80 -27.85 29.37
N PHE A 80 -7.14 -27.43 28.17
CA PHE A 80 -6.46 -26.29 27.51
C PHE A 80 -7.44 -25.31 26.91
N ILE A 81 -6.97 -24.07 26.77
CA ILE A 81 -7.63 -22.99 26.03
C ILE A 81 -6.74 -22.59 24.86
N THR A 82 -7.32 -22.54 23.68
CA THR A 82 -6.74 -21.84 22.53
C THR A 82 -7.50 -20.53 22.33
N ALA A 83 -6.83 -19.39 22.55
CA ALA A 83 -7.37 -18.07 22.31
C ALA A 83 -6.76 -17.53 21.01
N THR A 84 -7.59 -17.39 19.97
CA THR A 84 -7.20 -16.81 18.70
C THR A 84 -7.74 -15.40 18.56
N GLY A 85 -6.90 -14.51 18.04
CA GLY A 85 -7.24 -13.11 17.83
C GLY A 85 -6.64 -12.55 16.55
N THR A 86 -7.07 -11.35 16.19
CA THR A 86 -6.53 -10.59 15.06
C THR A 86 -5.98 -9.26 15.54
N ASP A 87 -4.97 -8.78 14.83
CA ASP A 87 -4.43 -7.43 14.99
C ASP A 87 -5.56 -6.39 14.88
N THR A 88 -5.45 -5.33 15.64
CA THR A 88 -6.37 -4.20 15.63
C THR A 88 -6.45 -3.46 14.30
N LYS A 89 -5.54 -3.69 13.35
CA LYS A 89 -5.69 -3.28 11.94
C LYS A 89 -7.04 -3.69 11.34
N GLY A 90 -7.55 -4.88 11.70
CA GLY A 90 -8.85 -5.37 11.27
C GLY A 90 -10.05 -4.50 11.67
N PHE A 91 -9.86 -3.51 12.54
CA PHE A 91 -10.90 -2.53 12.87
C PHE A 91 -11.27 -1.67 11.65
N LEU A 92 -10.35 -1.42 10.76
CA LEU A 92 -10.60 -0.63 9.56
C LEU A 92 -11.55 -1.35 8.59
N ASP A 93 -11.59 -2.69 8.61
CA ASP A 93 -12.52 -3.48 7.80
C ASP A 93 -13.97 -3.45 8.34
N GLN A 94 -14.16 -2.97 9.56
CA GLN A 94 -15.49 -2.78 10.17
C GLN A 94 -16.14 -1.45 9.78
N ARG A 95 -15.46 -0.61 9.05
CA ARG A 95 -15.93 0.70 8.61
C ARG A 95 -15.79 0.84 7.11
N ILE A 96 -16.77 1.47 6.50
CA ILE A 96 -16.79 1.82 5.08
C ILE A 96 -16.74 3.34 4.93
N VAL A 97 -16.28 3.82 3.80
CA VAL A 97 -16.48 5.20 3.39
C VAL A 97 -17.98 5.43 3.19
N TRP A 98 -18.57 6.40 3.89
CA TRP A 98 -19.98 6.76 3.72
C TRP A 98 -20.10 7.85 2.66
N GLY A 99 -20.78 7.50 1.57
CA GLY A 99 -20.85 8.35 0.38
C GLY A 99 -19.59 8.22 -0.48
N THR A 100 -19.24 9.29 -1.14
CA THR A 100 -18.08 9.41 -2.00
C THR A 100 -17.06 10.34 -1.37
N ALA A 101 -15.85 9.86 -1.18
CA ALA A 101 -14.71 10.66 -0.74
C ALA A 101 -13.80 10.92 -1.94
N THR A 102 -13.48 12.17 -2.20
CA THR A 102 -12.45 12.55 -3.17
C THR A 102 -11.10 12.49 -2.47
N CYS A 103 -10.30 11.50 -2.87
CA CYS A 103 -8.99 11.22 -2.30
C CYS A 103 -7.92 11.80 -3.22
N SER A 104 -7.43 12.98 -2.92
CA SER A 104 -6.40 13.64 -3.71
C SER A 104 -5.37 14.32 -2.85
N GLY A 105 -4.12 14.16 -3.25
CA GLY A 105 -2.98 14.71 -2.55
C GLY A 105 -2.06 13.63 -1.99
N ASN A 106 -1.41 13.94 -0.89
CA ASN A 106 -0.49 13.01 -0.24
C ASN A 106 -1.22 11.77 0.29
N ILE A 107 -0.74 10.59 -0.07
CA ILE A 107 -1.34 9.30 0.29
C ILE A 107 -1.50 9.11 1.80
N GLU A 108 -0.52 9.57 2.59
CA GLU A 108 -0.56 9.47 4.04
C GLU A 108 -1.66 10.36 4.63
N ASP A 109 -1.78 11.59 4.13
CA ASP A 109 -2.82 12.52 4.58
C ASP A 109 -4.21 12.01 4.22
N ILE A 110 -4.37 11.43 3.04
CA ILE A 110 -5.62 10.79 2.60
C ILE A 110 -6.00 9.64 3.51
N ALA A 111 -5.08 8.69 3.75
CA ALA A 111 -5.33 7.56 4.63
C ALA A 111 -5.68 8.01 6.06
N ARG A 112 -5.00 9.03 6.57
CA ARG A 112 -5.27 9.65 7.87
C ARG A 112 -6.66 10.29 7.91
N THR A 113 -7.05 11.00 6.87
CA THR A 113 -8.38 11.60 6.74
C THR A 113 -9.47 10.54 6.69
N LEU A 114 -9.33 9.49 5.87
CA LEU A 114 -10.28 8.39 5.80
C LEU A 114 -10.48 7.71 7.17
N VAL A 115 -9.40 7.51 7.91
CA VAL A 115 -9.48 6.93 9.26
C VAL A 115 -10.09 7.92 10.26
N ALA A 116 -9.73 9.20 10.21
CA ALA A 116 -10.30 10.22 11.08
C ALA A 116 -11.80 10.34 10.90
N ASP A 117 -12.26 10.51 9.66
CA ASP A 117 -13.68 10.75 9.33
C ASP A 117 -14.57 9.51 9.53
N SER A 118 -13.97 8.33 9.58
CA SER A 118 -14.76 7.11 9.68
C SER A 118 -14.63 6.40 11.03
N CYS A 119 -13.54 6.63 11.75
CA CYS A 119 -13.21 5.87 12.95
C CYS A 119 -12.99 6.73 14.21
N ILE A 120 -12.62 8.01 14.05
CA ILE A 120 -12.26 8.88 15.19
C ILE A 120 -13.34 9.94 15.42
N THR A 121 -13.65 10.71 14.39
CA THR A 121 -14.62 11.81 14.42
C THR A 121 -15.62 11.72 13.28
N PRO A 122 -16.37 10.60 13.13
CA PRO A 122 -17.36 10.46 12.06
C PRO A 122 -18.56 11.35 12.32
N ASP A 123 -19.29 11.76 11.25
CA ASP A 123 -20.55 12.50 11.34
C ASP A 123 -21.60 11.78 12.19
N ASN A 124 -21.66 10.46 12.09
CA ASN A 124 -22.45 9.63 13.00
C ASN A 124 -21.55 9.12 14.13
N PRO A 125 -21.72 9.62 15.38
CA PRO A 125 -20.88 9.24 16.52
C PRO A 125 -20.85 7.75 16.84
N ASP A 126 -21.89 6.99 16.48
CA ASP A 126 -21.95 5.53 16.71
C ASP A 126 -20.87 4.76 15.91
N ARG A 127 -20.28 5.40 14.91
CA ARG A 127 -19.21 4.81 14.11
C ARG A 127 -17.83 4.98 14.73
N ALA A 128 -17.66 5.90 15.66
CA ALA A 128 -16.38 6.13 16.30
C ALA A 128 -15.92 4.89 17.09
N PHE A 129 -14.62 4.63 17.06
CA PHE A 129 -14.00 3.71 18.01
C PHE A 129 -13.70 4.47 19.29
N ALA A 130 -14.61 4.38 20.24
CA ALA A 130 -14.54 5.05 21.51
C ALA A 130 -14.43 4.05 22.66
N LYS A 131 -13.87 4.51 23.78
CA LYS A 131 -13.87 3.83 25.07
C LYS A 131 -15.24 3.99 25.75
N THR A 132 -15.44 3.30 26.87
CA THR A 132 -16.68 3.38 27.64
C THR A 132 -16.98 4.77 28.22
N ASN A 133 -15.97 5.64 28.31
CA ASN A 133 -16.10 7.04 28.75
C ASN A 133 -16.15 8.06 27.60
N ASP A 134 -16.46 7.61 26.38
CA ASP A 134 -16.52 8.41 25.17
C ASP A 134 -15.18 9.03 24.70
N GLU A 135 -14.07 8.71 25.37
CA GLU A 135 -12.75 9.09 24.87
C GLU A 135 -12.36 8.25 23.63
N PRO A 136 -11.58 8.80 22.69
CA PRO A 136 -11.12 8.04 21.53
C PRO A 136 -10.30 6.80 21.94
N LEU A 137 -10.65 5.65 21.37
CA LEU A 137 -9.83 4.45 21.42
C LEU A 137 -8.73 4.48 20.35
N VAL A 138 -9.04 5.09 19.20
CA VAL A 138 -8.14 5.25 18.04
C VAL A 138 -7.78 6.72 17.91
N ILE A 139 -6.51 7.00 17.68
CA ILE A 139 -5.98 8.33 17.34
C ILE A 139 -4.99 8.21 16.16
N LEU A 140 -4.68 9.33 15.53
CA LEU A 140 -3.65 9.37 14.51
C LEU A 140 -2.25 9.43 15.13
N ASP A 141 -1.33 8.64 14.60
CA ASP A 141 0.09 8.72 14.97
C ASP A 141 0.78 9.93 14.32
N THR A 142 2.03 10.20 14.68
CA THR A 142 2.88 11.18 13.98
C THR A 142 3.04 10.76 12.52
N PRO A 143 2.88 11.69 11.55
CA PRO A 143 3.09 11.38 10.14
C PRO A 143 4.50 10.85 9.88
N ALA A 144 4.60 9.85 9.00
CA ALA A 144 5.88 9.30 8.55
C ALA A 144 6.56 10.15 7.47
N GLY A 145 5.82 11.07 6.85
CA GLY A 145 6.32 11.95 5.79
C GLY A 145 6.39 11.27 4.42
N LEU A 146 5.46 10.38 4.13
CA LEU A 146 5.36 9.76 2.80
C LEU A 146 5.00 10.83 1.76
N SER A 147 5.62 10.75 0.58
CA SER A 147 5.52 11.81 -0.43
C SER A 147 4.71 11.43 -1.67
N THR A 148 4.18 10.21 -1.75
CA THR A 148 3.40 9.76 -2.90
C THR A 148 2.09 10.53 -3.01
N ILE A 149 1.79 10.99 -4.22
CA ILE A 149 0.54 11.65 -4.55
C ILE A 149 -0.40 10.66 -5.22
N VAL A 150 -1.64 10.62 -4.76
CA VAL A 150 -2.71 9.83 -5.35
C VAL A 150 -3.91 10.71 -5.65
N CYS A 151 -4.75 10.26 -6.59
CA CYS A 151 -5.97 10.96 -6.94
C CYS A 151 -7.01 9.96 -7.44
N GLU A 152 -8.09 9.84 -6.69
CA GLU A 152 -9.20 8.97 -7.02
C GLU A 152 -10.45 9.32 -6.21
N GLN A 153 -11.57 8.73 -6.58
CA GLN A 153 -12.79 8.72 -5.78
C GLN A 153 -13.01 7.36 -5.13
N VAL A 154 -13.36 7.36 -3.87
CA VAL A 154 -13.65 6.15 -3.10
C VAL A 154 -15.09 6.22 -2.58
N SER A 155 -15.91 5.24 -2.95
CA SER A 155 -17.32 5.19 -2.56
C SER A 155 -17.65 3.85 -1.91
N TYR A 156 -18.25 3.88 -0.70
CA TYR A 156 -18.80 2.71 0.00
C TYR A 156 -17.83 1.54 0.22
N LYS A 157 -16.54 1.73 0.01
CA LYS A 157 -15.51 0.71 0.17
C LYS A 157 -15.07 0.57 1.63
N PRO A 158 -14.74 -0.66 2.11
CA PRO A 158 -14.10 -0.84 3.41
C PRO A 158 -12.78 -0.07 3.47
N ILE A 159 -12.56 0.67 4.57
CA ILE A 159 -11.38 1.54 4.71
C ILE A 159 -10.10 0.72 4.77
N GLY A 160 -10.13 -0.42 5.48
CA GLY A 160 -8.98 -1.31 5.55
C GLY A 160 -8.57 -1.85 4.18
N GLU A 161 -9.54 -2.23 3.35
CA GLU A 161 -9.31 -2.66 1.97
C GLU A 161 -8.63 -1.54 1.16
N LYS A 162 -9.16 -0.31 1.23
CA LYS A 162 -8.57 0.81 0.48
C LYS A 162 -7.15 1.16 0.93
N ILE A 163 -6.88 1.12 2.22
CA ILE A 163 -5.53 1.35 2.75
C ILE A 163 -4.56 0.24 2.30
N ARG A 164 -5.01 -1.03 2.27
CA ARG A 164 -4.20 -2.13 1.74
C ARG A 164 -3.86 -1.94 0.26
N GLU A 165 -4.83 -1.51 -0.55
CA GLU A 165 -4.59 -1.18 -1.96
C GLU A 165 -3.50 -0.10 -2.11
N TYR A 166 -3.60 0.99 -1.35
CA TYR A 166 -2.56 2.02 -1.35
C TYR A 166 -1.20 1.46 -0.95
N CYS A 167 -1.17 0.64 0.09
CA CYS A 167 0.07 0.02 0.55
C CYS A 167 0.66 -0.94 -0.50
N ALA A 168 -0.17 -1.71 -1.20
CA ALA A 168 0.26 -2.62 -2.25
C ALA A 168 0.79 -1.86 -3.46
N ALA A 169 0.05 -0.86 -3.94
CA ALA A 169 0.40 -0.10 -5.13
C ALA A 169 1.72 0.70 -4.98
N TYR A 170 1.99 1.19 -3.77
CA TYR A 170 3.11 2.12 -3.54
C TYR A 170 4.20 1.60 -2.59
N GLY A 171 4.12 0.34 -2.20
CA GLY A 171 5.16 -0.29 -1.38
C GLY A 171 5.21 0.16 0.08
N TYR A 172 4.10 0.67 0.63
CA TYR A 172 3.99 1.09 2.01
C TYR A 172 3.37 0.01 2.90
N GLY A 173 3.44 0.22 4.20
CA GLY A 173 2.72 -0.51 5.21
C GLY A 173 1.88 0.41 6.09
N TYR A 174 0.98 -0.17 6.86
CA TYR A 174 0.23 0.55 7.87
C TYR A 174 0.13 -0.26 9.15
N ARG A 175 -0.13 0.41 10.26
CA ARG A 175 -0.23 -0.23 11.57
C ARG A 175 -1.11 0.55 12.53
N PHE A 176 -1.60 -0.16 13.53
CA PHE A 176 -2.02 0.41 14.79
C PHE A 176 -0.98 0.12 15.85
N ARG A 177 -0.34 1.15 16.38
CA ARG A 177 0.57 0.99 17.52
C ARG A 177 -0.20 1.13 18.82
N GLY A 178 -0.11 0.13 19.68
CA GLY A 178 -0.69 0.18 21.02
C GLY A 178 0.12 1.09 21.95
N ASP A 179 -0.53 2.09 22.50
CA ASP A 179 0.01 2.92 23.59
C ASP A 179 -0.70 2.55 24.88
N LEU A 180 -0.16 1.56 25.59
CA LEU A 180 -0.75 1.04 26.82
C LEU A 180 -0.78 2.09 27.96
N LYS A 181 0.14 3.04 27.95
CA LYS A 181 0.17 4.13 28.93
C LYS A 181 -1.03 5.06 28.77
N ASN A 182 -1.33 5.45 27.54
CA ASN A 182 -2.44 6.33 27.21
C ASN A 182 -3.72 5.56 26.87
N ARG A 183 -3.62 4.23 26.75
CA ARG A 183 -4.71 3.31 26.41
C ARG A 183 -5.38 3.70 25.09
N VAL A 184 -4.57 3.86 24.04
CA VAL A 184 -5.02 4.19 22.69
C VAL A 184 -4.29 3.38 21.65
N LEU A 185 -4.91 3.24 20.48
CA LEU A 185 -4.35 2.68 19.26
C LEU A 185 -3.98 3.84 18.33
N LYS A 186 -2.73 3.90 17.89
CA LYS A 186 -2.22 4.97 17.03
C LYS A 186 -2.12 4.48 15.60
N PHE A 187 -2.99 5.00 14.73
CA PHE A 187 -2.94 4.71 13.30
C PHE A 187 -1.83 5.48 12.61
N GLY A 188 -1.02 4.79 11.81
CA GLY A 188 -0.03 5.41 10.94
C GLY A 188 0.35 4.52 9.77
N MET A 189 0.68 5.16 8.65
CA MET A 189 1.37 4.52 7.54
C MET A 189 2.87 4.63 7.74
N TYR A 190 3.65 3.77 7.08
CA TYR A 190 5.10 3.82 7.14
C TYR A 190 5.75 3.13 5.93
N ALA A 191 6.97 3.55 5.62
CA ALA A 191 7.88 2.81 4.75
C ALA A 191 8.89 2.08 5.61
N GLY A 192 9.27 0.88 5.22
CA GLY A 192 10.42 0.20 5.81
C GLY A 192 11.74 0.89 5.41
N VAL A 193 12.79 0.56 6.12
CA VAL A 193 14.15 1.09 5.86
C VAL A 193 14.86 0.22 4.83
N ASP A 194 15.61 0.82 3.92
CA ASP A 194 16.48 0.08 3.01
C ASP A 194 17.77 -0.35 3.73
N ARG A 195 17.86 -1.64 4.02
CA ARG A 195 18.98 -2.30 4.70
C ARG A 195 19.70 -3.32 3.82
N ARG A 196 19.42 -3.34 2.51
CA ARG A 196 19.99 -4.32 1.58
C ARG A 196 21.50 -4.40 1.61
N ARG A 197 22.19 -3.32 1.98
CA ARG A 197 23.66 -3.28 2.09
C ARG A 197 24.19 -3.81 3.42
N SER A 198 23.38 -3.87 4.45
CA SER A 198 23.80 -4.18 5.82
C SER A 198 23.17 -5.46 6.38
N VAL A 199 22.02 -5.88 5.85
CA VAL A 199 21.32 -7.08 6.29
C VAL A 199 21.20 -8.03 5.11
N ILE A 200 21.93 -9.14 5.19
CA ILE A 200 21.97 -10.20 4.17
C ILE A 200 21.64 -11.51 4.84
N PHE A 201 20.50 -12.06 4.48
CA PHE A 201 20.11 -13.40 4.91
C PHE A 201 20.57 -14.41 3.86
N SER A 202 21.38 -15.37 4.27
CA SER A 202 21.95 -16.38 3.38
C SER A 202 22.19 -17.69 4.13
N GLU A 203 21.96 -18.81 3.45
CA GLU A 203 22.35 -20.12 3.97
C GLU A 203 23.87 -20.21 4.19
N ASP A 204 24.67 -19.52 3.39
CA ASP A 204 26.13 -19.48 3.53
C ASP A 204 26.60 -18.73 4.80
N PHE A 205 25.76 -17.93 5.39
CA PHE A 205 26.03 -17.22 6.66
C PHE A 205 25.37 -17.91 7.87
N ASP A 206 24.80 -19.10 7.69
CA ASP A 206 24.11 -19.85 8.73
C ASP A 206 23.00 -19.06 9.44
N ASN A 207 22.46 -18.03 8.80
CA ASN A 207 21.42 -17.16 9.36
C ASN A 207 20.06 -17.31 8.65
N LEU A 208 19.98 -18.16 7.65
CA LEU A 208 18.77 -18.52 6.91
C LEU A 208 18.74 -20.03 6.70
N SER A 209 17.60 -20.64 6.92
CA SER A 209 17.37 -22.07 6.69
C SER A 209 15.99 -22.30 6.07
N ASN A 210 15.75 -23.54 5.59
CA ASN A 210 14.45 -23.96 5.07
C ASN A 210 13.86 -23.01 4.04
N THR A 211 14.67 -22.59 3.05
CA THR A 211 14.24 -21.62 2.03
C THR A 211 13.23 -22.21 1.06
N ASP A 212 12.16 -21.47 0.80
CA ASP A 212 11.12 -21.76 -0.19
C ASP A 212 10.95 -20.55 -1.10
N TYR A 213 11.23 -20.74 -2.39
CA TYR A 213 11.07 -19.72 -3.40
C TYR A 213 9.90 -20.07 -4.31
N THR A 214 8.95 -19.15 -4.44
CA THR A 214 7.81 -19.27 -5.34
C THR A 214 7.79 -18.08 -6.30
N ASP A 215 7.62 -18.37 -7.58
CA ASP A 215 7.39 -17.41 -8.65
C ASP A 215 6.07 -17.78 -9.33
N ASP A 216 5.04 -16.99 -9.08
CA ASP A 216 3.67 -17.25 -9.54
C ASP A 216 3.15 -16.12 -10.42
N THR A 217 2.87 -16.47 -11.67
CA THR A 217 2.24 -15.60 -12.66
C THR A 217 0.81 -16.02 -12.99
N THR A 218 0.24 -16.99 -12.25
CA THR A 218 -1.06 -17.59 -12.57
C THR A 218 -2.21 -16.57 -12.59
N LYS A 219 -2.12 -15.54 -11.77
CA LYS A 219 -3.10 -14.45 -11.67
C LYS A 219 -2.58 -13.12 -12.19
N MET A 220 -1.42 -13.13 -12.81
CA MET A 220 -0.79 -11.90 -13.27
C MET A 220 -1.61 -11.25 -14.39
N SER A 221 -1.79 -9.95 -14.28
CA SER A 221 -2.20 -9.08 -15.38
C SER A 221 -1.21 -7.92 -15.46
N ASN A 222 -0.69 -7.64 -16.64
CA ASN A 222 0.28 -6.57 -16.86
C ASN A 222 -0.23 -5.49 -17.81
N VAL A 223 -1.40 -5.70 -18.41
CA VAL A 223 -2.08 -4.73 -19.26
C VAL A 223 -3.54 -4.64 -18.85
N ALA A 224 -4.03 -3.44 -18.66
CA ALA A 224 -5.43 -3.16 -18.42
C ALA A 224 -6.02 -2.36 -19.57
N LEU A 225 -7.16 -2.81 -20.08
CA LEU A 225 -8.07 -1.99 -20.87
C LEU A 225 -9.04 -1.35 -19.88
N VAL A 226 -8.91 -0.05 -19.64
CA VAL A 226 -9.74 0.71 -18.70
C VAL A 226 -10.91 1.31 -19.45
N GLY A 227 -12.12 0.96 -19.05
CA GLY A 227 -13.35 1.45 -19.66
C GLY A 227 -14.02 2.50 -18.77
N GLY A 228 -13.98 3.75 -19.19
CA GLY A 228 -14.65 4.89 -18.58
C GLY A 228 -16.14 4.97 -18.93
N THR A 229 -16.67 6.19 -19.06
CA THR A 229 -18.06 6.44 -19.39
C THR A 229 -18.41 6.05 -20.84
N GLY A 230 -19.70 5.92 -21.10
CA GLY A 230 -20.25 5.50 -22.40
C GLY A 230 -20.58 4.01 -22.44
N GLU A 231 -21.26 3.61 -23.51
CA GLU A 231 -21.66 2.22 -23.75
C GLU A 231 -21.26 1.76 -25.16
N GLY A 232 -20.93 0.48 -25.28
CA GLY A 232 -20.59 -0.14 -26.57
C GLY A 232 -19.44 0.57 -27.28
N ALA A 233 -19.66 0.95 -28.53
CA ALA A 233 -18.66 1.64 -29.35
C ALA A 233 -18.38 3.10 -28.95
N ASN A 234 -19.22 3.68 -28.11
CA ASN A 234 -19.07 5.05 -27.61
C ASN A 234 -18.40 5.10 -26.22
N ARG A 235 -17.99 3.96 -25.70
CA ARG A 235 -17.30 3.89 -24.42
C ARG A 235 -15.89 4.45 -24.57
N ILE A 236 -15.50 5.33 -23.66
CA ILE A 236 -14.13 5.86 -23.60
C ILE A 236 -13.24 4.74 -23.05
N LEU A 237 -12.20 4.40 -23.79
CA LEU A 237 -11.27 3.33 -23.47
C LEU A 237 -9.85 3.86 -23.44
N ASP A 238 -9.10 3.45 -22.43
CA ASP A 238 -7.66 3.70 -22.37
C ASP A 238 -6.90 2.43 -21.97
N VAL A 239 -5.60 2.39 -22.29
CA VAL A 239 -4.74 1.23 -22.04
C VAL A 239 -3.65 1.59 -21.06
N CYS A 240 -3.55 0.83 -19.97
CA CYS A 240 -2.55 0.98 -18.93
C CYS A 240 -1.66 -0.27 -18.84
N GLY A 241 -0.38 -0.06 -18.54
CA GLY A 241 0.57 -1.14 -18.41
C GLY A 241 1.26 -1.50 -19.73
N GLY A 242 1.99 -2.63 -19.74
CA GLY A 242 2.76 -3.09 -20.89
C GLY A 242 3.00 -4.59 -20.89
N GLY A 243 3.14 -5.15 -22.07
CA GLY A 243 3.43 -6.57 -22.31
C GLY A 243 3.34 -6.86 -23.78
N TYR A 244 4.07 -7.89 -24.25
CA TYR A 244 4.11 -8.25 -25.67
C TYR A 244 3.98 -9.76 -25.86
N GLY A 245 3.36 -10.15 -26.96
CA GLY A 245 3.25 -11.55 -27.36
C GLY A 245 2.58 -12.43 -26.30
N VAL A 246 3.20 -13.54 -25.96
CA VAL A 246 2.69 -14.50 -24.98
C VAL A 246 2.81 -14.02 -23.53
N ASP A 247 3.62 -12.99 -23.28
CA ASP A 247 3.81 -12.39 -21.96
C ASP A 247 2.88 -11.18 -21.71
N ARG A 248 1.89 -10.98 -22.59
CA ARG A 248 0.85 -9.97 -22.44
C ARG A 248 -0.39 -10.61 -21.83
N TYR A 249 -0.69 -10.25 -20.59
CA TYR A 249 -1.84 -10.70 -19.81
C TYR A 249 -2.80 -9.52 -19.64
N GLU A 250 -3.92 -9.57 -20.34
CA GLU A 250 -4.89 -8.48 -20.40
C GLU A 250 -6.02 -8.63 -19.39
N GLN A 251 -6.40 -7.51 -18.78
CA GLN A 251 -7.57 -7.40 -17.92
C GLN A 251 -8.44 -6.22 -18.36
N PHE A 252 -9.76 -6.38 -18.28
CA PHE A 252 -10.68 -5.27 -18.43
C PHE A 252 -11.02 -4.69 -17.07
N ILE A 253 -10.82 -3.38 -16.91
CA ILE A 253 -11.16 -2.62 -15.69
C ILE A 253 -12.36 -1.73 -16.00
N ASN A 254 -13.46 -1.96 -15.29
CA ASN A 254 -14.64 -1.14 -15.42
C ASN A 254 -14.52 0.11 -14.52
N ALA A 255 -14.38 1.26 -15.14
CA ALA A 255 -14.31 2.58 -14.51
C ALA A 255 -15.48 3.49 -14.94
N SER A 256 -16.65 2.90 -15.21
CA SER A 256 -17.84 3.63 -15.62
C SER A 256 -18.42 4.56 -14.54
N ASP A 257 -17.97 4.39 -13.31
CA ASP A 257 -18.24 5.26 -12.17
C ASP A 257 -17.45 6.58 -12.23
N MET A 258 -16.39 6.65 -13.03
CA MET A 258 -15.56 7.82 -13.20
C MET A 258 -16.16 8.71 -14.29
N SER A 259 -16.79 9.81 -13.88
CA SER A 259 -17.40 10.77 -14.81
C SER A 259 -16.36 11.77 -15.35
N PRO A 260 -16.43 12.16 -16.63
CA PRO A 260 -15.71 13.33 -17.12
C PRO A 260 -16.33 14.66 -16.61
N GLU A 261 -17.58 14.62 -16.14
CA GLU A 261 -18.22 15.77 -15.51
C GLU A 261 -18.05 15.66 -14.00
N ILE A 262 -17.24 16.53 -13.43
CA ILE A 262 -16.91 16.57 -12.00
C ILE A 262 -17.00 17.99 -11.47
N THR A 263 -17.01 18.16 -10.17
CA THR A 263 -16.93 19.47 -9.56
C THR A 263 -15.53 20.08 -9.76
N PHE A 264 -15.45 21.40 -9.73
CA PHE A 264 -14.14 22.07 -9.81
C PHE A 264 -13.23 21.69 -8.63
N LEU A 265 -13.81 21.40 -7.49
CA LEU A 265 -13.06 20.87 -6.34
C LEU A 265 -12.43 19.50 -6.64
N GLU A 266 -13.19 18.60 -7.28
CA GLU A 266 -12.67 17.30 -7.71
C GLU A 266 -11.60 17.44 -8.79
N LEU A 267 -11.81 18.35 -9.74
CA LEU A 267 -10.80 18.68 -10.75
C LEU A 267 -9.49 19.11 -10.11
N LYS A 268 -9.52 20.00 -9.15
CA LYS A 268 -8.33 20.43 -8.39
C LYS A 268 -7.57 19.25 -7.80
N SER A 269 -8.28 18.19 -7.45
CA SER A 269 -7.71 16.99 -6.86
C SER A 269 -6.96 16.13 -7.87
N ILE A 270 -7.30 16.17 -9.16
CA ILE A 270 -6.66 15.36 -10.22
C ILE A 270 -5.33 15.98 -10.67
N TYR A 271 -5.15 17.27 -10.49
CA TYR A 271 -3.99 18.03 -10.97
C TYR A 271 -2.62 17.51 -10.57
N PRO A 272 -2.41 17.07 -9.33
CA PRO A 272 -1.11 16.56 -8.91
C PRO A 272 -0.57 15.39 -9.74
N LEU A 273 -1.47 14.70 -10.46
CA LEU A 273 -1.09 13.60 -11.35
C LEU A 273 -0.59 14.07 -12.72
N ILE A 274 -0.93 15.32 -13.10
CA ILE A 274 -0.66 15.86 -14.43
C ILE A 274 0.44 16.91 -14.38
N ALA A 275 0.41 17.77 -13.36
CA ALA A 275 1.31 18.90 -13.22
C ALA A 275 2.47 18.57 -12.27
N ASP A 276 3.67 19.00 -12.62
CA ASP A 276 4.83 18.89 -11.75
C ASP A 276 4.99 20.14 -10.89
N GLY A 277 4.98 19.94 -9.57
CA GLY A 277 5.50 20.90 -8.60
C GLY A 277 4.84 22.27 -8.53
N GLY A 278 3.56 22.40 -8.83
CA GLY A 278 2.84 23.66 -8.63
C GLY A 278 3.14 24.74 -9.67
N THR A 279 3.66 24.37 -10.81
CA THR A 279 3.86 25.26 -11.97
C THR A 279 2.68 25.21 -12.92
N ALA A 280 2.55 26.22 -13.77
CA ALA A 280 1.51 26.27 -14.79
C ALA A 280 2.05 25.77 -16.12
N TYR A 281 1.21 25.04 -16.85
CA TYR A 281 1.52 24.47 -18.15
C TYR A 281 0.44 24.83 -19.16
N ILE A 282 0.79 24.85 -20.43
CA ILE A 282 -0.17 24.83 -21.53
C ILE A 282 -0.01 23.51 -22.29
N GLN A 283 -1.12 22.99 -22.76
CA GLN A 283 -1.17 21.76 -23.54
C GLN A 283 -2.15 21.92 -24.67
N GLY A 284 -1.85 21.35 -25.82
CA GLY A 284 -2.82 21.34 -26.90
C GLY A 284 -2.28 20.84 -28.24
N SER A 285 -3.22 20.69 -29.17
CA SER A 285 -2.93 20.38 -30.56
C SER A 285 -3.98 21.02 -31.49
N GLY A 286 -3.56 21.52 -32.62
CA GLY A 286 -4.48 22.13 -33.60
C GLY A 286 -5.13 23.38 -33.08
N GLU A 287 -6.46 23.41 -32.98
CA GLU A 287 -7.25 24.57 -32.55
C GLU A 287 -7.67 24.52 -31.06
N ASN A 288 -7.50 23.39 -30.40
CA ASN A 288 -7.92 23.20 -29.01
C ASN A 288 -6.72 23.17 -28.10
N TRP A 289 -6.64 24.15 -27.24
CA TRP A 289 -5.60 24.28 -26.24
C TRP A 289 -6.19 24.49 -24.87
N SER A 290 -5.58 23.81 -23.89
CA SER A 290 -5.87 24.03 -22.48
C SER A 290 -4.60 24.42 -21.75
N TYR A 291 -4.73 25.08 -20.61
CA TYR A 291 -3.62 25.34 -19.74
C TYR A 291 -3.95 24.97 -18.30
N ILE A 292 -2.92 24.53 -17.61
CA ILE A 292 -2.99 24.04 -16.26
C ILE A 292 -2.24 25.00 -15.37
N VAL A 293 -2.89 25.50 -14.33
CA VAL A 293 -2.34 26.52 -13.45
C VAL A 293 -2.03 25.95 -12.08
N GLY A 294 -0.77 25.91 -11.75
CA GLY A 294 -0.31 25.47 -10.45
C GLY A 294 -0.75 24.05 -10.14
N THR A 295 -1.12 23.80 -8.93
CA THR A 295 -1.66 22.49 -8.50
C THR A 295 -3.17 22.39 -8.61
N LEU A 296 -3.85 23.39 -9.18
CA LEU A 296 -5.26 23.52 -8.86
C LEU A 296 -6.22 23.91 -9.98
N ASP A 297 -5.76 24.48 -11.12
CA ASP A 297 -6.69 25.11 -12.07
C ASP A 297 -6.45 24.68 -13.52
N ILE A 298 -7.51 24.37 -14.24
CA ILE A 298 -7.52 24.07 -15.67
C ILE A 298 -8.49 25.00 -16.38
N GLN A 299 -8.13 25.50 -17.56
CA GLN A 299 -9.01 26.25 -18.42
C GLN A 299 -8.73 25.94 -19.88
N VAL A 300 -9.79 25.81 -20.67
CA VAL A 300 -9.70 25.70 -22.12
C VAL A 300 -9.47 27.06 -22.73
N MET A 301 -8.54 27.17 -23.66
CA MET A 301 -8.15 28.41 -24.30
C MET A 301 -8.30 28.33 -25.82
N SER A 302 -8.66 29.45 -26.42
CA SER A 302 -8.61 29.61 -27.87
C SER A 302 -7.16 29.76 -28.37
N ASN A 303 -6.93 29.44 -29.66
CA ASN A 303 -5.63 29.66 -30.31
C ASN A 303 -5.09 31.09 -30.15
N GLU A 304 -5.98 32.09 -30.14
CA GLU A 304 -5.61 33.47 -29.96
C GLU A 304 -5.00 33.73 -28.57
N HIS A 305 -5.56 33.13 -27.55
CA HIS A 305 -5.02 33.17 -26.19
C HIS A 305 -3.66 32.48 -26.07
N LEU A 306 -3.47 31.40 -26.78
CA LEU A 306 -2.20 30.68 -26.81
C LEU A 306 -1.09 31.48 -27.44
N THR A 307 -1.37 32.09 -28.61
CA THR A 307 -0.42 32.98 -29.28
C THR A 307 -0.02 34.13 -28.37
N ASP A 308 -0.99 34.67 -27.64
CA ASP A 308 -0.76 35.74 -26.65
C ASP A 308 0.12 35.22 -25.46
N LEU A 309 -0.12 34.01 -24.98
CA LEU A 309 0.67 33.39 -23.93
C LEU A 309 2.10 33.10 -24.37
N GLU A 310 2.31 32.51 -25.54
CA GLU A 310 3.63 32.24 -26.08
C GLU A 310 4.41 33.54 -26.34
N THR A 311 3.73 34.59 -26.79
CA THR A 311 4.34 35.89 -27.01
C THR A 311 4.71 36.58 -25.69
N LYS A 312 3.87 36.47 -24.67
CA LYS A 312 4.07 37.11 -23.36
C LYS A 312 5.01 36.32 -22.45
N HIS A 313 5.18 35.05 -22.70
CA HIS A 313 6.01 34.15 -21.91
C HIS A 313 6.98 33.36 -22.79
N PRO A 314 7.82 34.03 -23.62
CA PRO A 314 8.83 33.33 -24.39
C PRO A 314 9.83 32.69 -23.44
N GLY A 315 10.01 31.40 -23.54
CA GLY A 315 10.93 30.64 -22.71
C GLY A 315 10.26 29.78 -21.63
N GLY A 316 8.97 29.48 -21.73
CA GLY A 316 8.37 28.36 -21.03
C GLY A 316 9.13 27.07 -21.37
N SER A 317 9.52 26.30 -20.34
CA SER A 317 10.14 25.01 -20.58
C SER A 317 9.10 24.04 -21.12
N GLU A 318 9.47 23.29 -22.15
CA GLU A 318 8.68 22.17 -22.64
C GLU A 318 8.85 20.97 -21.68
N ILE A 319 7.74 20.32 -21.35
CA ILE A 319 7.78 19.03 -20.67
C ILE A 319 6.84 18.05 -21.38
N THR A 320 7.15 16.78 -21.33
CA THR A 320 6.30 15.72 -21.86
C THR A 320 5.71 14.92 -20.72
N VAL A 321 4.39 14.87 -20.65
CA VAL A 321 3.66 14.05 -19.69
C VAL A 321 2.78 13.08 -20.47
N SER A 322 2.92 11.81 -20.27
CA SER A 322 2.16 10.76 -20.97
C SER A 322 2.17 10.89 -22.51
N GLY A 323 3.31 11.34 -23.07
CA GLY A 323 3.47 11.51 -24.52
C GLY A 323 2.91 12.84 -25.08
N GLN A 324 2.31 13.67 -24.25
CA GLN A 324 1.80 14.98 -24.65
C GLN A 324 2.77 16.11 -24.25
N LEU A 325 2.86 17.10 -25.10
CA LEU A 325 3.73 18.26 -24.90
C LEU A 325 3.01 19.36 -24.14
N TYR A 326 3.63 19.86 -23.09
CA TYR A 326 3.17 20.97 -22.26
C TYR A 326 4.20 22.09 -22.23
N TYR A 327 3.72 23.33 -22.10
CA TYR A 327 4.55 24.50 -21.93
C TYR A 327 4.33 25.13 -20.56
N ARG A 328 5.40 25.32 -19.82
CA ARG A 328 5.35 25.92 -18.50
C ARG A 328 5.00 27.42 -18.57
N LEU A 329 4.02 27.86 -17.78
CA LEU A 329 3.66 29.27 -17.64
C LEU A 329 4.48 29.95 -16.55
N SER A 330 4.59 31.27 -16.63
CA SER A 330 5.12 32.09 -15.54
C SER A 330 4.16 32.10 -14.34
N ASN A 331 4.70 32.21 -13.11
CA ASN A 331 3.91 32.29 -11.90
C ASN A 331 2.90 33.46 -11.91
N THR A 332 3.26 34.59 -12.53
CA THR A 332 2.37 35.78 -12.66
C THR A 332 1.16 35.46 -13.52
N LYS A 333 1.37 34.76 -14.63
CA LYS A 333 0.28 34.39 -15.54
C LYS A 333 -0.60 33.32 -14.90
N ALA A 334 0.02 32.32 -14.23
CA ALA A 334 -0.69 31.33 -13.48
C ALA A 334 -1.65 31.95 -12.43
N ALA A 335 -1.16 32.91 -11.66
CA ALA A 335 -1.99 33.62 -10.67
C ALA A 335 -3.15 34.40 -11.31
N SER A 336 -2.93 35.03 -12.51
CA SER A 336 -3.97 35.73 -13.25
C SER A 336 -5.08 34.80 -13.73
N ILE A 337 -4.72 33.61 -14.17
CA ILE A 337 -5.66 32.59 -14.63
C ILE A 337 -6.45 32.04 -13.44
N LYS A 338 -5.76 31.74 -12.33
CA LYS A 338 -6.39 31.26 -11.10
C LYS A 338 -7.49 32.21 -10.57
N ALA A 339 -7.31 33.48 -10.73
CA ALA A 339 -8.32 34.49 -10.34
C ALA A 339 -9.63 34.40 -11.13
N GLN A 340 -9.65 33.66 -12.24
CA GLN A 340 -10.82 33.46 -13.11
C GLN A 340 -11.40 32.04 -13.00
N ALA A 341 -10.92 31.25 -12.06
CA ALA A 341 -11.37 29.89 -11.89
C ALA A 341 -12.84 29.79 -11.43
N PRO A 342 -13.57 28.73 -11.81
CA PRO A 342 -14.92 28.46 -11.32
C PRO A 342 -15.00 28.33 -9.80
N ALA A 343 -16.21 28.37 -9.26
CA ALA A 343 -16.46 28.05 -7.87
C ALA A 343 -16.26 26.53 -7.62
N ASP A 344 -15.92 26.14 -6.39
CA ASP A 344 -15.58 24.75 -6.04
C ASP A 344 -16.72 23.75 -6.29
N ASP A 345 -17.98 24.19 -6.17
CA ASP A 345 -19.20 23.41 -6.39
C ASP A 345 -19.69 23.46 -7.86
N GLU A 346 -19.06 24.28 -8.71
CA GLU A 346 -19.40 24.36 -10.12
C GLU A 346 -18.94 23.09 -10.86
N THR A 347 -19.82 22.54 -11.72
CA THR A 347 -19.51 21.38 -12.55
C THR A 347 -18.65 21.79 -13.73
N VAL A 348 -17.58 21.09 -13.94
CA VAL A 348 -16.65 21.24 -15.07
C VAL A 348 -16.53 19.91 -15.82
N THR A 349 -16.27 20.00 -17.12
CA THR A 349 -16.00 18.81 -17.94
C THR A 349 -14.49 18.66 -18.07
N LEU A 350 -13.98 17.45 -17.78
CA LEU A 350 -12.58 17.10 -17.98
C LEU A 350 -12.26 17.10 -19.47
N GLU A 351 -11.17 17.73 -19.82
CA GLU A 351 -10.56 17.59 -21.14
C GLU A 351 -10.07 16.14 -21.34
N ASP A 352 -10.03 15.69 -22.57
CA ASP A 352 -9.69 14.30 -22.93
C ASP A 352 -8.41 13.81 -22.23
N LEU A 353 -7.32 14.60 -22.29
CA LEU A 353 -6.06 14.21 -21.64
C LEU A 353 -6.18 14.08 -20.12
N VAL A 354 -6.93 14.97 -19.47
CA VAL A 354 -7.12 14.93 -18.02
C VAL A 354 -7.95 13.72 -17.63
N TYR A 355 -8.96 13.40 -18.42
CA TYR A 355 -9.78 12.23 -18.21
C TYR A 355 -8.99 10.94 -18.44
N ASP A 356 -8.15 10.88 -19.48
CA ASP A 356 -7.25 9.75 -19.73
C ASP A 356 -6.31 9.51 -18.55
N VAL A 357 -5.67 10.56 -18.03
CA VAL A 357 -4.81 10.43 -16.83
C VAL A 357 -5.60 9.90 -15.64
N TYR A 358 -6.83 10.34 -15.47
CA TYR A 358 -7.72 9.89 -14.41
C TYR A 358 -8.07 8.39 -14.55
N LEU A 359 -8.40 7.93 -15.77
CA LEU A 359 -8.63 6.52 -16.07
C LEU A 359 -7.36 5.67 -15.89
N LEU A 360 -6.22 6.15 -16.41
CA LEU A 360 -4.93 5.46 -16.30
C LEU A 360 -4.50 5.27 -14.84
N ASN A 361 -4.81 6.22 -13.97
CA ASN A 361 -4.50 6.07 -12.55
C ASN A 361 -5.29 4.91 -11.92
N ARG A 362 -6.59 4.80 -12.18
CA ARG A 362 -7.42 3.66 -11.77
C ARG A 362 -6.85 2.35 -12.34
N GLY A 363 -6.42 2.39 -13.60
CA GLY A 363 -5.77 1.24 -14.25
C GLY A 363 -4.52 0.77 -13.53
N LYS A 364 -3.61 1.70 -13.20
CA LYS A 364 -2.37 1.39 -12.46
C LYS A 364 -2.61 0.82 -11.08
N GLU A 365 -3.53 1.41 -10.34
CA GLU A 365 -3.87 0.94 -9.00
C GLU A 365 -4.44 -0.47 -9.02
N THR A 366 -5.37 -0.74 -9.94
CA THR A 366 -5.96 -2.08 -10.07
C THR A 366 -4.93 -3.10 -10.57
N LEU A 367 -4.06 -2.76 -11.53
CA LEU A 367 -3.01 -3.67 -12.00
C LEU A 367 -2.00 -4.02 -10.91
N ALA A 368 -1.73 -3.12 -9.96
CA ALA A 368 -0.84 -3.40 -8.85
C ALA A 368 -1.31 -4.58 -7.98
N GLU A 369 -2.62 -4.85 -7.94
CA GLU A 369 -3.20 -5.99 -7.22
C GLU A 369 -2.97 -7.33 -7.96
N TYR A 370 -2.73 -7.27 -9.26
CA TYR A 370 -2.57 -8.42 -10.15
C TYR A 370 -1.14 -8.55 -10.67
N GLY A 371 -0.18 -8.07 -9.92
CA GLY A 371 1.24 -8.21 -10.26
C GLY A 371 1.71 -9.66 -10.22
N ARG A 372 2.89 -9.90 -10.79
CA ARG A 372 3.63 -11.15 -10.59
C ARG A 372 3.93 -11.30 -9.10
N VAL A 373 3.61 -12.46 -8.55
CA VAL A 373 3.90 -12.78 -7.14
C VAL A 373 5.20 -13.57 -7.09
N GLU A 374 6.26 -12.92 -6.67
CA GLU A 374 7.49 -13.61 -6.29
C GLU A 374 7.60 -13.57 -4.77
N THR A 375 7.68 -14.73 -4.15
CA THR A 375 7.89 -14.86 -2.71
C THR A 375 9.12 -15.70 -2.43
N PHE A 376 9.83 -15.30 -1.41
CA PHE A 376 10.92 -16.06 -0.86
C PHE A 376 10.66 -16.19 0.64
N ASN A 377 10.46 -17.40 1.09
CA ASN A 377 10.26 -17.71 2.49
C ASN A 377 11.53 -18.37 3.03
N GLY A 378 11.82 -18.14 4.29
CA GLY A 378 12.96 -18.77 4.94
C GLY A 378 12.84 -18.61 6.44
N GLU A 379 13.35 -19.58 7.16
CA GLU A 379 13.45 -19.54 8.61
C GLU A 379 14.75 -18.85 8.99
N ILE A 380 14.64 -17.74 9.70
CA ILE A 380 15.83 -17.07 10.26
C ILE A 380 16.25 -17.82 11.51
N VAL A 381 17.55 -18.12 11.59
CA VAL A 381 18.14 -18.63 12.82
C VAL A 381 18.25 -17.45 13.80
N PRO A 382 17.47 -17.43 14.91
CA PRO A 382 17.41 -16.28 15.78
C PRO A 382 18.76 -15.96 16.41
N ASP A 383 19.06 -14.65 16.54
CA ASP A 383 20.21 -14.12 17.30
C ASP A 383 21.60 -14.55 16.83
N VAL A 384 21.73 -15.14 15.63
CA VAL A 384 23.05 -15.56 15.13
C VAL A 384 23.80 -14.39 14.51
N THR A 385 23.17 -13.65 13.60
CA THR A 385 23.83 -12.54 12.87
C THR A 385 23.07 -11.24 13.01
N PHE A 386 21.73 -11.27 12.86
CA PHE A 386 20.86 -10.09 12.91
C PHE A 386 19.72 -10.30 13.91
N ILE A 387 19.45 -9.28 14.70
CA ILE A 387 18.45 -9.29 15.76
C ILE A 387 17.20 -8.55 15.28
N TYR A 388 16.05 -9.22 15.32
CA TYR A 388 14.74 -8.61 15.01
C TYR A 388 14.47 -7.41 15.92
N LYS A 389 13.88 -6.34 15.37
CA LYS A 389 13.63 -5.02 15.99
C LYS A 389 14.89 -4.19 16.31
N LYS A 390 16.08 -4.72 16.08
CA LYS A 390 17.33 -3.98 16.25
C LYS A 390 18.04 -3.77 14.91
N ASP A 391 18.33 -4.86 14.21
CA ASP A 391 19.07 -4.84 12.96
C ASP A 391 18.12 -4.81 11.75
N TYR A 392 16.92 -5.37 11.88
CA TYR A 392 15.85 -5.35 10.87
C TYR A 392 14.47 -5.31 11.54
N ASP A 393 13.45 -4.87 10.80
CA ASP A 393 12.05 -4.85 11.25
C ASP A 393 11.10 -5.15 10.07
N LEU A 394 9.83 -5.35 10.40
CA LEU A 394 8.77 -5.56 9.42
C LEU A 394 8.67 -4.38 8.43
N GLY A 395 8.70 -4.70 7.14
CA GLY A 395 8.66 -3.72 6.06
C GLY A 395 10.04 -3.30 5.53
N ASP A 396 11.14 -3.65 6.22
CA ASP A 396 12.48 -3.33 5.77
C ASP A 396 12.84 -4.07 4.47
N LEU A 397 13.64 -3.41 3.64
CA LEU A 397 14.26 -4.01 2.47
C LEU A 397 15.60 -4.64 2.88
N VAL A 398 15.78 -5.90 2.57
CA VAL A 398 16.96 -6.70 2.90
C VAL A 398 17.47 -7.44 1.66
N THR A 399 18.66 -7.97 1.70
CA THR A 399 19.14 -8.91 0.68
C THR A 399 18.94 -10.33 1.17
N ILE A 400 18.42 -11.19 0.31
CA ILE A 400 18.28 -12.62 0.55
C ILE A 400 19.05 -13.40 -0.52
N GLU A 401 19.65 -14.51 -0.12
CA GLU A 401 20.41 -15.40 -0.99
C GLU A 401 20.27 -16.84 -0.54
N ASN A 402 19.95 -17.75 -1.46
CA ASN A 402 19.91 -19.16 -1.17
C ASN A 402 21.16 -19.89 -1.70
N LYS A 403 21.33 -21.15 -1.33
CA LYS A 403 22.46 -22.00 -1.78
C LYS A 403 22.53 -22.23 -3.30
N TYR A 404 21.51 -21.86 -4.04
CA TYR A 404 21.48 -21.98 -5.51
C TYR A 404 21.88 -20.68 -6.21
N GLY A 405 22.34 -19.67 -5.44
CA GLY A 405 22.74 -18.37 -5.97
C GLY A 405 21.56 -17.47 -6.35
N ILE A 406 20.33 -17.79 -5.91
CA ILE A 406 19.20 -16.89 -6.03
C ILE A 406 19.41 -15.78 -5.02
N LYS A 407 19.75 -14.60 -5.53
CA LYS A 407 20.05 -13.41 -4.74
C LYS A 407 19.20 -12.25 -5.22
N THR A 408 18.55 -11.57 -4.30
CA THR A 408 17.66 -10.45 -4.64
C THR A 408 17.44 -9.52 -3.45
N GLY A 409 16.99 -8.30 -3.75
CA GLY A 409 16.39 -7.43 -2.76
C GLY A 409 14.97 -7.88 -2.43
N ALA A 410 14.67 -7.98 -1.16
CA ALA A 410 13.35 -8.42 -0.71
C ALA A 410 12.83 -7.54 0.42
N ARG A 411 11.51 -7.37 0.47
CA ARG A 411 10.82 -6.72 1.57
C ARG A 411 10.31 -7.77 2.55
N ILE A 412 10.52 -7.54 3.83
CA ILE A 412 9.94 -8.36 4.89
C ILE A 412 8.45 -7.98 5.01
N THR A 413 7.56 -8.86 4.55
CA THR A 413 6.11 -8.61 4.52
C THR A 413 5.35 -9.24 5.67
N GLU A 414 5.91 -10.28 6.28
CA GLU A 414 5.34 -10.94 7.45
C GLU A 414 6.45 -11.36 8.41
N ILE A 415 6.16 -11.35 9.69
CA ILE A 415 6.97 -11.94 10.76
C ILE A 415 6.06 -12.82 11.60
N ILE A 416 6.38 -14.11 11.65
CA ILE A 416 5.76 -15.08 12.55
C ILE A 416 6.71 -15.28 13.71
N ASP A 417 6.34 -14.78 14.88
CA ASP A 417 7.10 -14.89 16.13
C ASP A 417 6.43 -15.96 16.99
N VAL A 418 7.08 -17.10 17.13
CA VAL A 418 6.57 -18.28 17.85
C VAL A 418 7.38 -18.49 19.12
N LEU A 419 6.69 -18.49 20.23
CA LEU A 419 7.22 -18.84 21.53
C LEU A 419 6.56 -20.15 21.98
N ASP A 420 7.31 -21.21 22.05
CA ASP A 420 6.81 -22.53 22.41
C ASP A 420 7.71 -23.16 23.49
N THR A 421 7.10 -23.81 24.48
CA THR A 421 7.83 -24.37 25.60
C THR A 421 8.67 -25.63 25.25
N GLU A 422 8.38 -26.27 24.12
CA GLU A 422 9.05 -27.49 23.67
C GLU A 422 10.09 -27.20 22.60
N THR A 423 9.74 -26.34 21.63
CA THR A 423 10.60 -26.01 20.48
C THR A 423 11.42 -24.73 20.66
N GLY A 424 11.06 -23.90 21.64
CA GLY A 424 11.79 -22.65 21.94
C GLY A 424 11.19 -21.43 21.27
N HIS A 425 12.05 -20.47 20.93
CA HIS A 425 11.67 -19.22 20.27
C HIS A 425 12.15 -19.23 18.83
N THR A 426 11.23 -19.07 17.87
CA THR A 426 11.53 -18.96 16.45
C THR A 426 10.95 -17.68 15.85
N ILE A 427 11.63 -17.12 14.86
CA ILE A 427 11.17 -15.96 14.10
C ILE A 427 11.24 -16.34 12.61
N GLU A 428 10.09 -16.37 11.97
CA GLU A 428 9.96 -16.79 10.58
C GLU A 428 9.45 -15.58 9.75
N PRO A 429 10.32 -14.93 8.99
CA PRO A 429 9.90 -13.86 8.08
C PRO A 429 9.44 -14.41 6.75
N THR A 430 8.46 -13.75 6.16
CA THR A 430 8.11 -13.91 4.74
C THR A 430 8.64 -12.72 3.96
N PHE A 431 9.22 -12.99 2.81
CA PHE A 431 9.84 -12.01 1.95
C PHE A 431 9.07 -11.85 0.63
N GLU A 432 8.77 -10.64 0.26
CA GLU A 432 8.29 -10.26 -1.07
C GLU A 432 9.45 -9.65 -1.86
N LEU A 433 9.74 -10.20 -3.03
CA LEU A 433 10.83 -9.73 -3.86
C LEU A 433 10.52 -8.35 -4.44
N THR A 434 11.49 -7.46 -4.38
CA THR A 434 11.34 -6.08 -4.85
C THR A 434 12.17 -5.79 -6.10
N GLU A 435 13.04 -6.73 -6.49
CA GLU A 435 13.93 -6.61 -7.64
C GLU A 435 13.99 -7.94 -8.39
N ALA A 436 14.39 -7.91 -9.65
CA ALA A 436 14.65 -9.11 -10.42
C ALA A 436 15.74 -9.95 -9.72
N VAL A 437 15.56 -11.25 -9.72
CA VAL A 437 16.49 -12.19 -9.08
C VAL A 437 17.78 -12.27 -9.88
N GLU A 438 18.91 -11.88 -9.28
CA GLU A 438 20.23 -12.08 -9.87
C GLU A 438 20.57 -13.58 -9.93
N GLY A 439 21.21 -14.01 -11.02
CA GLY A 439 21.57 -15.43 -11.25
C GLY A 439 20.45 -16.29 -11.82
N ARG A 440 19.26 -15.75 -12.02
CA ARG A 440 18.19 -16.43 -12.74
C ARG A 440 18.56 -16.60 -14.21
N PRO A 441 18.36 -17.77 -14.84
CA PRO A 441 18.44 -17.88 -16.28
C PRO A 441 17.46 -16.88 -16.90
N VAL A 442 17.95 -15.98 -17.74
CA VAL A 442 17.11 -14.99 -18.43
C VAL A 442 16.08 -15.78 -19.23
N GLY A 443 14.84 -15.78 -18.77
CA GLY A 443 13.74 -16.31 -19.57
C GLY A 443 13.55 -15.45 -20.80
N ALA A 444 13.00 -16.02 -21.87
CA ALA A 444 12.79 -15.34 -23.15
C ALA A 444 12.02 -14.00 -23.07
N ALA A 445 11.40 -13.71 -21.94
CA ALA A 445 10.67 -12.47 -21.66
C ALA A 445 11.54 -11.19 -21.65
N ASN A 446 12.84 -11.31 -21.38
CA ASN A 446 13.74 -10.14 -21.38
C ASN A 446 14.39 -9.87 -22.74
N LEU A 447 14.01 -10.61 -23.77
CA LEU A 447 14.62 -10.52 -25.11
C LEU A 447 13.85 -9.65 -26.10
N ALA A 448 12.76 -9.03 -25.71
CA ALA A 448 11.97 -8.21 -26.59
C ALA A 448 12.38 -6.73 -26.47
N THR A 449 13.34 -6.30 -27.27
CA THR A 449 13.43 -4.89 -27.65
C THR A 449 12.74 -4.69 -28.99
N GLU A 450 11.79 -3.79 -29.06
CA GLU A 450 11.26 -3.34 -30.35
C GLU A 450 12.39 -2.77 -31.22
N ALA A 451 12.41 -3.17 -32.48
CA ALA A 451 13.27 -2.62 -33.52
C ALA A 451 14.78 -2.88 -33.40
N GLY A 452 15.24 -4.11 -33.44
CA GLY A 452 16.59 -4.44 -33.92
C GLY A 452 17.76 -3.79 -33.17
N GLY A 453 17.61 -3.54 -31.88
CA GLY A 453 18.70 -3.08 -31.03
C GLY A 453 19.45 -4.25 -30.38
N ASP A 454 20.69 -3.99 -29.99
CA ASP A 454 21.53 -4.94 -29.29
C ASP A 454 20.89 -5.40 -27.97
N ILE A 455 20.95 -6.70 -27.70
CA ILE A 455 20.48 -7.30 -26.46
C ILE A 455 21.62 -7.24 -25.46
N GLU A 456 21.49 -6.39 -24.45
CA GLU A 456 22.40 -6.40 -23.30
C GLU A 456 21.93 -7.39 -22.25
N THR A 457 22.78 -8.32 -21.87
CA THR A 457 22.60 -9.12 -20.67
C THR A 457 23.33 -8.43 -19.51
N GLU A 458 22.83 -8.55 -18.29
CA GLU A 458 23.39 -7.92 -17.08
C GLU A 458 24.89 -8.20 -16.82
N ASN A 459 25.49 -9.15 -17.55
CA ASN A 459 26.89 -9.52 -17.45
C ASN A 459 27.79 -8.94 -18.55
N SER A 460 27.38 -7.87 -19.23
CA SER A 460 28.20 -7.19 -20.23
C SER A 460 28.71 -8.08 -21.37
N THR A 461 28.04 -9.18 -21.66
CA THR A 461 28.39 -10.02 -22.81
C THR A 461 27.46 -9.67 -23.95
N GLN A 462 27.94 -8.93 -24.91
CA GLN A 462 27.22 -8.63 -26.14
C GLN A 462 27.02 -9.92 -26.95
N ILE A 463 25.78 -10.30 -27.21
CA ILE A 463 25.46 -11.37 -28.15
C ILE A 463 25.15 -10.70 -29.47
N MET A 464 26.09 -10.77 -30.40
CA MET A 464 25.85 -10.38 -31.77
C MET A 464 25.07 -11.48 -32.46
N ILE A 465 23.89 -11.18 -32.95
CA ILE A 465 23.17 -12.05 -33.89
C ILE A 465 23.54 -11.56 -35.29
N GLU A 466 24.37 -12.31 -36.01
CA GLU A 466 24.55 -12.08 -37.43
C GLU A 466 23.23 -12.39 -38.15
N GLY A 467 22.68 -11.38 -38.80
CA GLY A 467 21.52 -11.54 -39.68
C GLY A 467 21.98 -11.98 -41.05
N GLU A 468 21.36 -13.01 -41.56
CA GLU A 468 21.17 -13.22 -43.00
C GLU A 468 19.77 -12.77 -43.43
#